data_44bc9980d2ac4c97397df9732936c474
#
_entry.id   44bc9980d2ac4c97397df9732936c474
#
_cell.length_a   1.000
_cell.length_b   1.000
_cell.length_c   1.000
_cell.angle_alpha   90.00
_cell.angle_beta   90.00
_cell.angle_gamma   90.00
#
_symmetry.space_group_name_H-M   'P 1'
#
loop_
_entity.id
_entity.type
_entity.pdbx_description
1 polymer ?
#
loop_
_entity_poly.entity_id
_entity_poly.type
_entity_poly.pdbx_seq_one_letter_code
_entity_poly.pdbx_strand_id
1 'polypeptide(L)'
;MTKHNITYYWGDRNLLIKLGNRTNARVHALYVIEFLFTSAMATIFLLQSMPFKHNFVHWAAGIGASLIYVLAAHRFLTRIFLRERILLEQNSFTIIRKSIFSQHVRRFDWRHMGVLHYEGIGTKTDHPLKGKCFDYFGFETQEHLIQSLHHEGNLYFDSIEGRVYFASGVYSWNAEEMVQIMKLYMGSSLQLGPEWKEMLQEQEFDDAN
;
A
#
# COMPACT_ATOMS: atom_id res chain seq x y z
N MET A 1 8.37 6.08 -17.81
CA MET A 1 7.42 6.62 -16.82
C MET A 1 6.21 5.69 -16.80
N THR A 2 6.00 4.95 -15.74
CA THR A 2 4.80 4.11 -15.58
C THR A 2 3.65 5.02 -15.13
N LYS A 3 2.76 5.32 -16.05
CA LYS A 3 1.56 6.10 -15.77
C LYS A 3 0.67 5.26 -14.83
N HIS A 4 0.49 5.69 -13.61
CA HIS A 4 -0.46 5.04 -12.70
C HIS A 4 -1.87 5.23 -13.27
N ASN A 5 -2.50 4.16 -13.69
CA ASN A 5 -3.86 4.21 -14.19
C ASN A 5 -4.83 4.31 -13.01
N ILE A 6 -5.04 5.52 -12.52
CA ILE A 6 -6.15 5.81 -11.62
C ILE A 6 -7.39 5.96 -12.50
N THR A 7 -8.45 5.24 -12.15
CA THR A 7 -9.71 5.30 -12.88
C THR A 7 -10.83 5.72 -11.94
N TYR A 8 -11.61 6.70 -12.39
CA TYR A 8 -12.72 7.29 -11.65
C TYR A 8 -14.04 6.82 -12.26
N TYR A 9 -14.95 6.37 -11.41
CA TYR A 9 -16.30 5.98 -11.81
C TYR A 9 -17.31 6.79 -11.01
N TRP A 10 -18.00 7.67 -11.70
CA TRP A 10 -19.07 8.48 -11.14
C TRP A 10 -20.38 7.72 -11.20
N GLY A 11 -21.00 7.46 -10.06
CA GLY A 11 -22.36 6.97 -9.95
C GLY A 11 -23.27 8.06 -9.41
N ASP A 12 -24.56 7.81 -9.39
CA ASP A 12 -25.57 8.80 -8.94
C ASP A 12 -25.36 9.23 -7.48
N ARG A 13 -24.83 8.36 -6.64
CA ARG A 13 -24.64 8.58 -5.19
C ARG A 13 -23.29 8.15 -4.67
N ASN A 14 -22.38 7.81 -5.55
CA ASN A 14 -21.05 7.36 -5.15
C ASN A 14 -19.99 7.72 -6.18
N LEU A 15 -18.77 7.88 -5.70
CA LEU A 15 -17.58 7.99 -6.54
C LEU A 15 -16.64 6.84 -6.17
N LEU A 16 -16.33 5.99 -7.15
CA LEU A 16 -15.39 4.90 -6.99
C LEU A 16 -14.07 5.24 -7.67
N ILE A 17 -13.01 5.34 -6.89
CA ILE A 17 -11.65 5.54 -7.35
C ILE A 17 -10.94 4.19 -7.30
N LYS A 18 -10.52 3.68 -8.45
CA LYS A 18 -9.70 2.48 -8.52
C LYS A 18 -8.24 2.89 -8.72
N LEU A 19 -7.44 2.55 -7.76
CA LEU A 19 -6.00 2.72 -7.85
C LEU A 19 -5.45 1.49 -8.58
N GLY A 20 -4.88 1.71 -9.76
CA GLY A 20 -4.33 0.65 -10.59
C GLY A 20 -3.15 -0.08 -9.93
N ASN A 21 -2.46 -0.93 -10.69
CA ASN A 21 -1.25 -1.60 -10.19
C ASN A 21 -0.16 -0.55 -9.97
N ARG A 22 0.17 -0.30 -8.70
CA ARG A 22 1.12 0.74 -8.26
C ARG A 22 2.54 0.22 -8.10
N THR A 23 2.73 -1.07 -8.24
CA THR A 23 4.04 -1.66 -8.07
C THR A 23 4.89 -1.43 -9.31
N ASN A 24 5.95 -0.63 -9.14
CA ASN A 24 6.99 -0.42 -10.13
C ASN A 24 7.79 -1.73 -10.34
N ALA A 25 8.47 -1.86 -11.46
CA ALA A 25 9.33 -3.00 -11.77
C ALA A 25 10.36 -3.29 -10.67
N ARG A 26 10.89 -2.26 -9.99
CA ARG A 26 11.82 -2.40 -8.86
C ARG A 26 11.18 -3.10 -7.66
N VAL A 27 9.95 -2.72 -7.30
CA VAL A 27 9.21 -3.35 -6.20
C VAL A 27 8.85 -4.79 -6.53
N HIS A 28 8.43 -5.06 -7.77
CA HIS A 28 8.21 -6.42 -8.24
C HIS A 28 9.48 -7.27 -8.14
N ALA A 29 10.61 -6.73 -8.59
CA ALA A 29 11.90 -7.42 -8.51
C ALA A 29 12.26 -7.77 -7.06
N LEU A 30 12.03 -6.84 -6.13
CA LEU A 30 12.28 -7.11 -4.71
C LEU A 30 11.37 -8.21 -4.15
N TYR A 31 10.09 -8.22 -4.49
CA TYR A 31 9.18 -9.29 -4.07
C TYR A 31 9.61 -10.65 -4.63
N VAL A 32 10.10 -10.69 -5.88
CA VAL A 32 10.67 -11.91 -6.47
C VAL A 32 11.93 -12.34 -5.73
N ILE A 33 12.83 -11.39 -5.42
CA ILE A 33 14.07 -11.67 -4.68
C ILE A 33 13.75 -12.20 -3.27
N GLU A 34 12.83 -11.56 -2.53
CA GLU A 34 12.38 -12.04 -1.22
C GLU A 34 11.80 -13.46 -1.30
N PHE A 35 10.96 -13.72 -2.29
CA PHE A 35 10.37 -15.05 -2.51
C PHE A 35 11.44 -16.09 -2.80
N LEU A 36 12.39 -15.79 -3.71
CA LEU A 36 13.48 -16.70 -4.06
C LEU A 36 14.40 -16.94 -2.87
N PHE A 37 14.74 -15.90 -2.12
CA PHE A 37 15.58 -16.00 -0.92
C PHE A 37 14.93 -16.89 0.14
N THR A 38 13.66 -16.64 0.46
CA THR A 38 12.92 -17.43 1.45
C THR A 38 12.78 -18.90 1.01
N SER A 39 12.53 -19.11 -0.28
CA SER A 39 12.44 -20.47 -0.85
C SER A 39 13.78 -21.18 -0.84
N ALA A 40 14.89 -20.48 -1.16
CA ALA A 40 16.24 -21.03 -1.10
C ALA A 40 16.61 -21.44 0.33
N MET A 41 16.29 -20.63 1.35
CA MET A 41 16.50 -20.98 2.75
C MET A 41 15.76 -22.26 3.15
N ALA A 42 14.50 -22.39 2.74
CA ALA A 42 13.71 -23.60 2.97
C ALA A 42 14.33 -24.84 2.29
N THR A 43 14.85 -24.67 1.05
CA THR A 43 15.54 -25.73 0.31
C THR A 43 16.82 -26.16 1.01
N ILE A 44 17.66 -25.21 1.44
CA ILE A 44 18.91 -25.48 2.18
C ILE A 44 18.59 -26.25 3.47
N PHE A 45 17.60 -25.82 4.21
CA PHE A 45 17.15 -26.51 5.44
C PHE A 45 16.72 -27.95 5.17
N LEU A 46 15.99 -28.18 4.09
CA LEU A 46 15.58 -29.53 3.67
C LEU A 46 16.79 -30.38 3.27
N LEU A 47 17.73 -29.83 2.49
CA LEU A 47 18.95 -30.53 2.07
C LEU A 47 19.85 -30.91 3.24
N GLN A 48 19.99 -30.03 4.23
CA GLN A 48 20.76 -30.33 5.45
C GLN A 48 20.15 -31.48 6.28
N SER A 49 18.86 -31.76 6.12
CA SER A 49 18.19 -32.86 6.80
C SER A 49 18.36 -34.22 6.07
N MET A 50 18.88 -34.24 4.85
CA MET A 50 19.05 -35.46 4.03
C MET A 50 19.88 -36.58 4.70
N PRO A 51 20.98 -36.30 5.47
CA PRO A 51 21.71 -37.34 6.18
C PRO A 51 20.83 -38.11 7.19
N PHE A 52 19.74 -37.49 7.65
CA PHE A 52 18.80 -38.06 8.63
C PHE A 52 17.55 -38.63 8.00
N LYS A 53 17.61 -39.09 6.75
CA LYS A 53 16.48 -39.48 5.89
C LYS A 53 15.51 -40.48 6.52
N HIS A 54 15.95 -41.33 7.43
CA HIS A 54 15.09 -42.28 8.14
C HIS A 54 14.63 -41.85 9.53
N ASN A 55 15.00 -40.63 9.97
CA ASN A 55 14.72 -40.13 11.29
C ASN A 55 13.58 -39.12 11.27
N PHE A 56 12.94 -38.94 12.41
CA PHE A 56 11.92 -37.90 12.66
C PHE A 56 12.39 -36.50 12.25
N VAL A 57 13.69 -36.22 12.37
CA VAL A 57 14.31 -34.94 11.99
C VAL A 57 14.05 -34.59 10.52
N HIS A 58 14.20 -35.56 9.62
CA HIS A 58 13.95 -35.34 8.20
C HIS A 58 12.46 -35.05 7.89
N TRP A 59 11.55 -35.75 8.55
CA TRP A 59 10.12 -35.51 8.43
C TRP A 59 9.73 -34.12 8.96
N ALA A 60 10.25 -33.75 10.13
CA ALA A 60 10.03 -32.42 10.71
C ALA A 60 10.58 -31.31 9.81
N ALA A 61 11.78 -31.50 9.23
CA ALA A 61 12.36 -30.58 8.28
C ALA A 61 11.51 -30.45 6.99
N GLY A 62 10.97 -31.55 6.50
CA GLY A 62 10.08 -31.55 5.33
C GLY A 62 8.79 -30.77 5.56
N ILE A 63 8.17 -30.98 6.72
CA ILE A 63 6.98 -30.21 7.12
C ILE A 63 7.30 -28.73 7.28
N GLY A 64 8.40 -28.41 7.99
CA GLY A 64 8.84 -27.04 8.19
C GLY A 64 9.14 -26.31 6.87
N ALA A 65 9.89 -26.94 5.96
CA ALA A 65 10.17 -26.41 4.64
C ALA A 65 8.87 -26.18 3.83
N SER A 66 7.95 -27.14 3.86
CA SER A 66 6.66 -26.99 3.17
C SER A 66 5.85 -25.80 3.70
N LEU A 67 5.82 -25.59 5.01
CA LEU A 67 5.16 -24.44 5.62
C LEU A 67 5.80 -23.12 5.17
N ILE A 68 7.14 -23.05 5.14
CA ILE A 68 7.86 -21.85 4.67
C ILE A 68 7.53 -21.58 3.21
N TYR A 69 7.51 -22.60 2.32
CA TYR A 69 7.12 -22.41 0.92
C TYR A 69 5.69 -21.88 0.78
N VAL A 70 4.74 -22.43 1.52
CA VAL A 70 3.34 -21.98 1.48
C VAL A 70 3.23 -20.53 1.95
N LEU A 71 3.90 -20.19 3.05
CA LEU A 71 3.90 -18.82 3.59
C LEU A 71 4.58 -17.84 2.63
N ALA A 72 5.71 -18.21 2.05
CA ALA A 72 6.40 -17.38 1.07
C ALA A 72 5.54 -17.13 -0.18
N ALA A 73 4.91 -18.18 -0.72
CA ALA A 73 4.02 -18.09 -1.86
C ALA A 73 2.77 -17.25 -1.53
N HIS A 74 2.14 -17.49 -0.41
CA HIS A 74 1.00 -16.70 0.06
C HIS A 74 1.34 -15.22 0.16
N ARG A 75 2.47 -14.89 0.78
CA ARG A 75 2.96 -13.52 0.93
C ARG A 75 3.22 -12.86 -0.43
N PHE A 76 3.95 -13.55 -1.31
CA PHE A 76 4.28 -13.08 -2.65
C PHE A 76 3.01 -12.77 -3.47
N LEU A 77 2.07 -13.72 -3.52
CA LEU A 77 0.82 -13.57 -4.23
C LEU A 77 -0.05 -12.45 -3.64
N THR A 78 -0.13 -12.35 -2.31
CA THR A 78 -0.89 -11.29 -1.65
C THR A 78 -0.38 -9.90 -2.02
N ARG A 79 0.96 -9.74 -2.09
CA ARG A 79 1.58 -8.45 -2.40
C ARG A 79 1.45 -8.06 -3.87
N ILE A 80 1.68 -9.00 -4.79
CA ILE A 80 1.59 -8.72 -6.24
C ILE A 80 0.16 -8.36 -6.66
N PHE A 81 -0.83 -9.03 -6.08
CA PHE A 81 -2.23 -8.87 -6.47
C PHE A 81 -3.01 -7.92 -5.56
N LEU A 82 -2.32 -7.17 -4.68
CA LEU A 82 -2.98 -6.18 -3.86
C LEU A 82 -3.51 -5.03 -4.74
N ARG A 83 -4.82 -4.82 -4.64
CA ARG A 83 -5.51 -3.71 -5.30
C ARG A 83 -6.25 -2.90 -4.26
N GLU A 84 -6.14 -1.59 -4.35
CA GLU A 84 -6.85 -0.69 -3.47
C GLU A 84 -7.92 0.07 -4.27
N ARG A 85 -9.07 0.23 -3.65
CA ARG A 85 -10.19 1.00 -4.18
C ARG A 85 -10.69 1.91 -3.08
N ILE A 86 -11.09 3.09 -3.46
CA ILE A 86 -11.68 4.08 -2.56
C ILE A 86 -13.09 4.32 -3.05
N LEU A 87 -14.05 4.14 -2.16
CA LEU A 87 -15.46 4.40 -2.43
C LEU A 87 -15.90 5.56 -1.55
N LEU A 88 -16.32 6.64 -2.20
CA LEU A 88 -16.91 7.81 -1.57
C LEU A 88 -18.42 7.73 -1.73
N GLU A 89 -19.13 7.80 -0.63
CA GLU A 89 -20.59 7.89 -0.56
C GLU A 89 -20.97 9.19 0.16
N GLN A 90 -22.23 9.58 0.13
CA GLN A 90 -22.69 10.85 0.73
C GLN A 90 -22.28 11.02 2.20
N ASN A 91 -22.26 9.92 2.98
CA ASN A 91 -21.98 9.94 4.42
C ASN A 91 -20.76 9.12 4.82
N SER A 92 -20.09 8.45 3.90
CA SER A 92 -19.00 7.56 4.25
C SER A 92 -17.87 7.51 3.22
N PHE A 93 -16.68 7.29 3.76
CA PHE A 93 -15.45 7.02 3.03
C PHE A 93 -15.05 5.57 3.28
N THR A 94 -14.92 4.79 2.24
CA THR A 94 -14.61 3.37 2.38
C THR A 94 -13.33 3.03 1.62
N ILE A 95 -12.36 2.46 2.32
CA ILE A 95 -11.12 1.94 1.74
C ILE A 95 -11.29 0.42 1.59
N ILE A 96 -11.18 -0.06 0.36
CA ILE A 96 -11.28 -1.48 0.04
C ILE A 96 -9.92 -1.95 -0.46
N ARG A 97 -9.24 -2.77 0.32
CA ARG A 97 -7.99 -3.45 -0.05
C ARG A 97 -8.30 -4.89 -0.36
N LYS A 98 -8.13 -5.28 -1.61
CA LYS A 98 -8.39 -6.64 -2.09
C LYS A 98 -7.10 -7.28 -2.57
N SER A 99 -6.80 -8.46 -2.04
CA SER A 99 -5.78 -9.38 -2.53
C SER A 99 -6.44 -10.65 -3.11
N ILE A 100 -5.67 -11.67 -3.49
CA ILE A 100 -6.21 -12.95 -3.97
C ILE A 100 -6.99 -13.66 -2.86
N PHE A 101 -6.46 -13.64 -1.63
CA PHE A 101 -6.95 -14.46 -0.53
C PHE A 101 -7.79 -13.70 0.50
N SER A 102 -7.75 -12.35 0.47
CA SER A 102 -8.39 -11.53 1.49
C SER A 102 -8.94 -10.24 0.92
N GLN A 103 -9.99 -9.75 1.55
CA GLN A 103 -10.53 -8.43 1.31
C GLN A 103 -10.70 -7.72 2.65
N HIS A 104 -10.02 -6.60 2.79
CA HIS A 104 -10.15 -5.72 3.94
C HIS A 104 -10.94 -4.48 3.54
N VAL A 105 -12.03 -4.24 4.26
CA VAL A 105 -12.90 -3.07 4.06
C VAL A 105 -12.88 -2.27 5.34
N ARG A 106 -12.46 -1.00 5.23
CA ARG A 106 -12.54 -0.02 6.32
C ARG A 106 -13.48 1.08 5.89
N ARG A 107 -14.50 1.33 6.69
CA ARG A 107 -15.51 2.36 6.46
C ARG A 107 -15.40 3.42 7.54
N PHE A 108 -15.36 4.68 7.13
CA PHE A 108 -15.28 5.84 7.99
C PHE A 108 -16.45 6.77 7.71
N ASP A 109 -17.05 7.33 8.74
CA ASP A 109 -18.02 8.42 8.61
C ASP A 109 -17.24 9.73 8.41
N TRP A 110 -17.67 10.57 7.46
CA TRP A 110 -17.05 11.86 7.19
C TRP A 110 -16.96 12.76 8.40
N ARG A 111 -17.93 12.66 9.32
CA ARG A 111 -17.96 13.45 10.55
C ARG A 111 -16.81 13.14 11.50
N HIS A 112 -16.23 11.96 11.37
CA HIS A 112 -15.13 11.49 12.20
C HIS A 112 -13.79 11.46 11.46
N MET A 113 -13.79 11.93 10.21
CA MET A 113 -12.54 12.12 9.47
C MET A 113 -11.98 13.50 9.77
N GLY A 114 -10.71 13.51 10.15
CA GLY A 114 -9.93 14.73 10.27
C GLY A 114 -9.52 15.30 8.91
N VAL A 115 -8.57 16.18 8.97
CA VAL A 115 -8.00 16.83 7.78
C VAL A 115 -7.26 15.81 6.91
N LEU A 116 -7.46 15.91 5.61
CA LEU A 116 -6.73 15.10 4.64
C LEU A 116 -5.36 15.73 4.36
N HIS A 117 -4.33 14.90 4.50
CA HIS A 117 -2.95 15.27 4.32
C HIS A 117 -2.27 14.45 3.23
N TYR A 118 -1.22 15.04 2.65
CA TYR A 118 -0.29 14.34 1.79
C TYR A 118 1.09 14.33 2.42
N GLU A 119 1.64 13.14 2.65
CA GLU A 119 2.99 12.95 3.15
C GLU A 119 3.90 12.57 1.97
N GLY A 120 4.59 13.56 1.44
CA GLY A 120 5.64 13.34 0.43
C GLY A 120 6.93 12.83 1.08
N ILE A 121 7.84 12.33 0.25
CA ILE A 121 9.08 11.67 0.70
C ILE A 121 10.13 12.58 1.32
N GLY A 122 9.88 13.84 1.46
CA GLY A 122 10.84 14.79 2.05
C GLY A 122 11.02 14.66 3.57
N THR A 123 10.14 14.01 4.28
CA THR A 123 10.22 13.82 5.74
C THR A 123 11.20 12.70 6.07
N LYS A 124 12.51 13.01 5.99
CA LYS A 124 13.56 12.14 6.53
C LYS A 124 13.27 11.90 8.00
N THR A 125 12.91 10.69 8.34
CA THR A 125 12.93 10.27 9.74
C THR A 125 14.38 10.29 10.20
N ASP A 126 14.69 11.00 11.30
CA ASP A 126 16.02 11.16 11.86
C ASP A 126 16.72 9.83 12.25
N HIS A 127 15.98 8.74 12.21
CA HIS A 127 16.49 7.41 12.54
C HIS A 127 16.11 6.39 11.47
N PRO A 128 17.07 5.61 10.93
CA PRO A 128 16.84 4.67 9.82
C PRO A 128 15.80 3.57 10.12
N LEU A 129 15.53 3.29 11.39
CA LEU A 129 14.54 2.29 11.83
C LEU A 129 13.25 2.91 12.37
N LYS A 130 13.19 4.25 12.54
CA LYS A 130 12.01 4.93 13.08
C LYS A 130 10.86 4.88 12.07
N GLY A 131 9.73 4.36 12.49
CA GLY A 131 8.54 4.23 11.64
C GLY A 131 8.54 3.02 10.70
N LYS A 132 9.59 2.17 10.71
CA LYS A 132 9.59 0.93 9.93
C LYS A 132 8.80 -0.15 10.64
N CYS A 133 7.88 -0.78 9.90
CA CYS A 133 7.18 -1.96 10.35
C CYS A 133 7.72 -3.18 9.63
N PHE A 134 8.11 -4.20 10.39
CA PHE A 134 8.60 -5.47 9.88
C PHE A 134 7.52 -6.53 10.04
N ASP A 135 7.46 -7.43 9.07
CA ASP A 135 6.60 -8.60 9.19
C ASP A 135 7.28 -9.73 9.97
N TYR A 136 6.57 -10.86 10.07
CA TYR A 136 7.05 -12.02 10.82
C TYR A 136 8.31 -12.69 10.23
N PHE A 137 8.73 -12.35 8.99
CA PHE A 137 10.00 -12.78 8.40
C PHE A 137 11.12 -11.74 8.57
N GLY A 138 10.86 -10.61 9.24
CA GLY A 138 11.82 -9.53 9.42
C GLY A 138 12.02 -8.65 8.18
N PHE A 139 11.13 -8.73 7.18
CA PHE A 139 11.15 -7.85 6.02
C PHE A 139 10.24 -6.64 6.24
N GLU A 140 10.58 -5.51 5.63
CA GLU A 140 9.72 -4.34 5.67
C GLU A 140 8.33 -4.64 5.13
N THR A 141 7.30 -4.06 5.76
CA THR A 141 5.93 -4.17 5.25
C THR A 141 5.81 -3.54 3.88
N GLN A 142 4.83 -3.98 3.10
CA GLN A 142 4.65 -3.49 1.73
C GLN A 142 4.51 -1.97 1.65
N GLU A 143 3.81 -1.37 2.59
CA GLU A 143 3.56 0.07 2.64
C GLU A 143 4.87 0.85 2.81
N HIS A 144 5.72 0.43 3.74
CA HIS A 144 7.02 1.05 3.95
C HIS A 144 8.00 0.81 2.81
N LEU A 145 7.97 -0.39 2.23
CA LEU A 145 8.82 -0.72 1.10
C LEU A 145 8.48 0.14 -0.13
N ILE A 146 7.19 0.30 -0.43
CA ILE A 146 6.73 1.18 -1.50
C ILE A 146 7.16 2.61 -1.22
N GLN A 147 6.93 3.11 -0.03
CA GLN A 147 7.32 4.46 0.39
C GLN A 147 8.82 4.70 0.26
N SER A 148 9.67 3.75 0.70
CA SER A 148 11.12 3.92 0.66
C SER A 148 11.73 3.84 -0.73
N LEU A 149 11.12 3.07 -1.64
CA LEU A 149 11.67 2.80 -2.96
C LEU A 149 11.19 3.74 -4.05
N HIS A 150 10.02 4.31 -3.91
CA HIS A 150 9.39 5.09 -4.98
C HIS A 150 9.57 6.58 -4.83
N HIS A 151 10.06 7.08 -3.73
CA HIS A 151 10.01 8.49 -3.44
C HIS A 151 8.60 9.09 -3.66
N GLU A 152 7.55 8.30 -3.41
CA GLU A 152 6.15 8.64 -3.62
C GLU A 152 5.46 8.84 -2.27
N GLY A 153 4.51 9.75 -2.22
CA GLY A 153 3.80 10.08 -0.99
C GLY A 153 2.64 9.15 -0.69
N ASN A 154 2.05 9.38 0.44
CA ASN A 154 0.84 8.72 0.89
C ASN A 154 -0.21 9.76 1.25
N LEU A 155 -1.47 9.44 1.00
CA LEU A 155 -2.57 10.19 1.59
C LEU A 155 -2.89 9.63 2.97
N TYR A 156 -3.17 10.51 3.91
CA TYR A 156 -3.64 10.11 5.24
C TYR A 156 -4.61 11.13 5.82
N PHE A 157 -5.41 10.68 6.75
CA PHE A 157 -6.24 11.51 7.60
C PHE A 157 -6.19 10.98 9.03
N ASP A 158 -6.40 11.87 9.99
CA ASP A 158 -6.52 11.49 11.38
C ASP A 158 -7.97 11.08 11.66
N SER A 159 -8.13 9.94 12.32
CA SER A 159 -9.40 9.37 12.78
C SER A 159 -9.34 9.16 14.29
N ILE A 160 -10.48 8.89 14.92
CA ILE A 160 -10.57 8.54 16.35
C ILE A 160 -9.69 7.33 16.69
N GLU A 161 -9.55 6.39 15.73
CA GLU A 161 -8.72 5.19 15.88
C GLU A 161 -7.22 5.44 15.61
N GLY A 162 -6.84 6.66 15.24
CA GLY A 162 -5.49 7.05 14.85
C GLY A 162 -5.36 7.42 13.39
N ARG A 163 -4.13 7.54 12.93
CA ARG A 163 -3.82 7.94 11.55
C ARG A 163 -4.11 6.81 10.56
N VAL A 164 -4.87 7.10 9.52
CA VAL A 164 -5.29 6.15 8.49
C VAL A 164 -4.60 6.51 7.18
N TYR A 165 -3.68 5.67 6.73
CA TYR A 165 -3.00 5.80 5.45
C TYR A 165 -3.74 5.08 4.34
N PHE A 166 -3.80 5.72 3.17
CA PHE A 166 -4.35 5.13 1.95
C PHE A 166 -3.66 5.74 0.73
N ALA A 167 -3.94 5.20 -0.43
CA ALA A 167 -3.34 5.61 -1.70
C ALA A 167 -1.79 5.65 -1.63
N SER A 168 -1.20 4.66 -0.95
CA SER A 168 0.26 4.57 -0.79
C SER A 168 0.98 4.51 -2.13
N GLY A 169 2.07 5.26 -2.27
CA GLY A 169 2.86 5.30 -3.49
C GLY A 169 2.21 6.08 -4.63
N VAL A 170 1.41 7.10 -4.33
CA VAL A 170 0.83 8.01 -5.31
C VAL A 170 1.73 9.23 -5.47
N TYR A 171 2.08 9.57 -6.72
CA TYR A 171 2.82 10.79 -7.02
C TYR A 171 2.01 12.04 -6.66
N SER A 172 2.71 13.14 -6.34
CA SER A 172 2.07 14.41 -5.96
C SER A 172 0.99 14.83 -6.96
N TRP A 173 1.30 14.87 -8.25
CA TRP A 173 0.34 15.25 -9.30
C TRP A 173 -0.88 14.34 -9.40
N ASN A 174 -0.72 13.02 -9.18
CA ASN A 174 -1.85 12.09 -9.14
C ASN A 174 -2.67 12.26 -7.85
N ALA A 175 -2.02 12.60 -6.74
CA ALA A 175 -2.69 12.92 -5.48
C ALA A 175 -3.50 14.20 -5.60
N GLU A 176 -2.97 15.23 -6.28
CA GLU A 176 -3.66 16.48 -6.58
C GLU A 176 -4.92 16.23 -7.40
N GLU A 177 -4.79 15.54 -8.55
CA GLU A 177 -5.94 15.16 -9.39
C GLU A 177 -7.00 14.40 -8.59
N MET A 178 -6.57 13.41 -7.81
CA MET A 178 -7.48 12.61 -7.00
C MET A 178 -8.20 13.44 -5.94
N VAL A 179 -7.49 14.34 -5.26
CA VAL A 179 -8.06 15.20 -4.23
C VAL A 179 -8.99 16.26 -4.83
N GLN A 180 -8.68 16.80 -6.00
CA GLN A 180 -9.58 17.70 -6.74
C GLN A 180 -10.90 17.00 -7.07
N ILE A 181 -10.84 15.78 -7.59
CA ILE A 181 -12.04 14.99 -7.89
C ILE A 181 -12.83 14.64 -6.62
N MET A 182 -12.13 14.28 -5.53
CA MET A 182 -12.77 14.06 -4.24
C MET A 182 -13.46 15.33 -3.72
N LYS A 183 -12.81 16.49 -3.87
CA LYS A 183 -13.37 17.79 -3.47
C LYS A 183 -14.59 18.19 -4.31
N LEU A 184 -14.56 17.90 -5.62
CA LEU A 184 -15.73 18.10 -6.50
C LEU A 184 -16.94 17.26 -6.05
N TYR A 185 -16.70 16.02 -5.63
CA TYR A 185 -17.75 15.13 -5.16
C TYR A 185 -18.29 15.52 -3.78
N MET A 186 -17.42 15.92 -2.85
CA MET A 186 -17.71 16.13 -1.44
C MET A 186 -17.97 17.57 -1.05
N GLY A 187 -17.53 18.53 -1.87
CA GLY A 187 -17.63 19.94 -1.57
C GLY A 187 -16.89 20.35 -0.31
N SER A 188 -17.56 21.11 0.55
CA SER A 188 -17.00 21.63 1.80
C SER A 188 -16.80 20.59 2.90
N SER A 189 -17.30 19.38 2.74
CA SER A 189 -17.17 18.32 3.74
C SER A 189 -15.75 17.75 3.80
N LEU A 190 -14.96 17.88 2.72
CA LEU A 190 -13.56 17.45 2.70
C LEU A 190 -12.67 18.59 3.20
N GLN A 191 -12.09 18.41 4.38
CA GLN A 191 -11.10 19.33 4.93
C GLN A 191 -9.70 18.94 4.44
N LEU A 192 -8.97 19.91 3.90
CA LEU A 192 -7.63 19.72 3.35
C LEU A 192 -6.58 20.39 4.23
N GLY A 193 -5.43 19.75 4.38
CA GLY A 193 -4.27 20.28 5.08
C GLY A 193 -3.67 21.53 4.41
N PRO A 194 -2.80 22.24 5.12
CA PRO A 194 -2.19 23.47 4.59
C PRO A 194 -1.33 23.23 3.36
N GLU A 195 -0.71 22.07 3.22
CA GLU A 195 0.13 21.66 2.10
C GLU A 195 -0.63 21.65 0.77
N TRP A 196 -1.93 21.38 0.80
CA TRP A 196 -2.75 21.37 -0.41
C TRP A 196 -2.96 22.76 -1.02
N LYS A 197 -2.79 23.82 -0.23
CA LYS A 197 -2.91 25.18 -0.76
C LYS A 197 -1.78 25.48 -1.74
N GLU A 198 -0.57 25.06 -1.42
CA GLU A 198 0.59 25.23 -2.29
C GLU A 198 0.47 24.33 -3.54
N MET A 199 0.18 23.06 -3.33
CA MET A 199 0.06 22.07 -4.39
C MET A 199 -1.04 22.39 -5.41
N LEU A 200 -2.20 22.89 -4.96
CA LEU A 200 -3.34 23.21 -5.84
C LEU A 200 -3.21 24.59 -6.51
N GLN A 201 -2.42 25.52 -5.96
CA GLN A 201 -2.20 26.85 -6.54
C GLN A 201 -1.17 26.82 -7.68
N GLU A 202 -0.19 25.92 -7.65
CA GLU A 202 0.79 25.78 -8.74
C GLU A 202 0.13 25.40 -10.07
N GLN A 203 -0.99 24.68 -10.06
CA GLN A 203 -1.71 24.31 -11.28
C GLN A 203 -2.52 25.45 -11.91
N GLU A 204 -3.05 26.39 -11.13
CA GLU A 204 -3.77 27.56 -11.69
C GLU A 204 -2.84 28.49 -12.51
N PHE A 205 -1.54 28.47 -12.27
CA PHE A 205 -0.57 29.26 -13.03
C PHE A 205 -0.11 28.62 -14.33
N ASP A 206 -0.10 27.29 -14.43
CA ASP A 206 0.32 26.58 -15.66
C ASP A 206 -0.79 26.52 -16.71
N ASP A 207 -2.07 26.56 -16.30
CA ASP A 207 -3.21 26.60 -17.22
C ASP A 207 -3.52 28.01 -17.76
N ALA A 208 -2.85 29.05 -17.24
CA ALA A 208 -3.03 30.45 -17.64
C ALA A 208 -1.97 30.98 -18.65
N ASN A 209 -1.02 30.16 -19.07
CA ASN A 209 -0.01 30.45 -20.09
C ASN A 209 -0.16 29.53 -21.30
#